data_665e1cef1f22ca8b634ced5139576cac
#
_entry.id   665e1cef1f22ca8b634ced5139576cac
#
_cell.length_a   1.000
_cell.length_b   1.000
_cell.length_c   1.000
_cell.angle_alpha   90.00
_cell.angle_beta   90.00
_cell.angle_gamma   90.00
#
_symmetry.space_group_name_H-M   'P 1'
#
loop_
_entity.id
_entity.type
_entity.pdbx_description
1 polymer ?
#
loop_
_entity_poly.entity_id
_entity_poly.type
_entity_poly.pdbx_seq_one_letter_code
_entity_poly.pdbx_strand_id
1 'polypeptide(L)'
;MESLKDKIEKFLEIGYGDGSGYGDGSGPGSGSGSGSGYGYGYGYGSGDGIKKYEGDDVYYIDGIPCLILSIHSNIAIVAVIQNDLTLISAYVAKIGRSFAHGETPREAVEAATRKDMEDRPLKERIDLFVEAHPELDTPYGDLFAWHHTLTGSCEFGRREWCRAHGYQPDDSITVRTFIEQTLNDYGGDVIRQLAERYGLTE
;
A
#
# COMPACT_ATOMS: atom_id res chain seq x y z
N MET A 1 -3.11 2.62 32.33
CA MET A 1 -3.83 2.03 31.17
C MET A 1 -3.86 3.13 30.12
N GLU A 2 -3.33 2.86 28.93
CA GLU A 2 -3.28 3.84 27.82
C GLU A 2 -4.70 4.19 27.39
N SER A 3 -5.02 5.48 27.23
CA SER A 3 -6.36 5.92 26.80
C SER A 3 -6.59 5.59 25.33
N LEU A 4 -7.86 5.55 24.88
CA LEU A 4 -8.17 5.38 23.46
C LEU A 4 -7.57 6.51 22.62
N LYS A 5 -7.57 7.74 23.16
CA LYS A 5 -6.99 8.91 22.51
C LYS A 5 -5.50 8.73 22.26
N ASP A 6 -4.74 8.28 23.26
CA ASP A 6 -3.28 8.03 23.09
C ASP A 6 -3.02 6.95 22.04
N LYS A 7 -3.86 5.89 22.02
CA LYS A 7 -3.78 4.84 20.99
C LYS A 7 -4.07 5.37 19.59
N ILE A 8 -5.05 6.26 19.45
CA ILE A 8 -5.40 6.89 18.17
C ILE A 8 -4.23 7.75 17.67
N GLU A 9 -3.68 8.60 18.52
CA GLU A 9 -2.54 9.44 18.16
C GLU A 9 -1.37 8.58 17.66
N LYS A 10 -1.02 7.53 18.38
CA LYS A 10 0.03 6.59 18.00
C LYS A 10 -0.27 5.79 16.72
N PHE A 11 -1.51 5.37 16.53
CA PHE A 11 -1.94 4.65 15.34
C PHE A 11 -1.87 5.53 14.09
N LEU A 12 -2.30 6.79 14.22
CA LEU A 12 -2.27 7.76 13.13
C LEU A 12 -0.89 8.40 12.91
N GLU A 13 0.05 8.23 13.87
CA GLU A 13 1.40 8.78 13.75
C GLU A 13 2.09 8.24 12.49
N ILE A 14 2.31 9.13 11.53
CA ILE A 14 3.17 8.88 10.39
C ILE A 14 4.55 9.35 10.81
N GLY A 15 5.53 8.45 10.79
CA GLY A 15 6.90 8.81 11.15
C GLY A 15 7.35 10.04 10.36
N TYR A 16 7.83 11.06 11.09
CA TYR A 16 8.36 12.26 10.47
C TYR A 16 9.62 11.89 9.68
N GLY A 17 9.53 11.94 8.35
CA GLY A 17 10.69 11.98 7.50
C GLY A 17 11.11 13.44 7.34
N ASP A 18 12.38 13.77 7.60
CA ASP A 18 12.99 15.05 7.26
C ASP A 18 13.05 15.17 5.72
N GLY A 19 11.96 15.54 5.10
CA GLY A 19 11.85 15.79 3.68
C GLY A 19 11.58 17.26 3.41
N SER A 20 12.56 17.97 2.88
CA SER A 20 12.36 19.30 2.29
C SER A 20 11.63 19.13 0.96
N GLY A 21 10.34 19.32 0.92
CA GLY A 21 9.55 19.27 -0.30
C GLY A 21 8.59 20.46 -0.37
N TYR A 22 8.44 21.09 -1.56
CA TYR A 22 7.42 22.08 -1.86
C TYR A 22 6.14 21.33 -2.24
N GLY A 23 5.10 21.42 -1.44
CA GLY A 23 3.78 20.88 -1.76
C GLY A 23 2.70 21.84 -1.31
N ASP A 24 1.78 22.20 -2.20
CA ASP A 24 0.49 22.75 -1.83
C ASP A 24 -0.38 21.60 -1.30
N GLY A 25 -0.16 21.25 -0.04
CA GLY A 25 -0.96 20.27 0.68
C GLY A 25 -1.43 20.86 1.99
N SER A 26 -2.71 21.09 2.16
CA SER A 26 -3.32 21.45 3.43
C SER A 26 -3.39 20.21 4.31
N GLY A 27 -2.36 19.93 5.09
CA GLY A 27 -2.36 18.89 6.11
C GLY A 27 -1.95 19.47 7.46
N PRO A 28 -2.42 18.98 8.60
CA PRO A 28 -1.93 19.39 9.88
C PRO A 28 -0.59 18.73 10.16
N GLY A 29 0.43 19.47 9.84
CA GLY A 29 1.79 19.20 10.26
C GLY A 29 2.43 20.54 10.54
N SER A 30 2.94 20.77 11.76
CA SER A 30 3.78 21.90 12.06
C SER A 30 5.15 21.62 11.47
N GLY A 31 5.35 21.96 10.21
CA GLY A 31 6.63 21.86 9.54
C GLY A 31 6.81 23.03 8.60
N SER A 32 7.88 23.79 8.77
CA SER A 32 8.27 24.85 7.81
C SER A 32 9.09 24.18 6.72
N GLY A 33 8.48 23.93 5.57
CA GLY A 33 9.18 23.41 4.41
C GLY A 33 8.60 23.99 3.13
N SER A 34 9.46 24.45 2.23
CA SER A 34 9.10 24.89 0.90
C SER A 34 9.46 23.81 -0.10
N GLY A 35 8.47 23.19 -0.74
CA GLY A 35 8.71 22.19 -1.77
C GLY A 35 7.50 21.91 -2.63
N SER A 36 7.69 21.81 -3.96
CA SER A 36 6.66 21.41 -4.93
C SER A 36 6.69 19.91 -5.11
N GLY A 37 5.71 19.21 -4.58
CA GLY A 37 5.61 17.75 -4.75
C GLY A 37 4.17 17.28 -4.53
N TYR A 38 3.70 16.33 -5.35
CA TYR A 38 2.47 15.62 -5.09
C TYR A 38 2.71 14.68 -3.92
N GLY A 39 2.37 15.10 -2.71
CA GLY A 39 2.43 14.27 -1.52
C GLY A 39 1.03 13.87 -1.09
N TYR A 40 0.71 12.59 -1.06
CA TYR A 40 -0.44 12.09 -0.32
C TYR A 40 -0.07 12.13 1.18
N GLY A 41 -0.33 13.27 1.82
CA GLY A 41 -0.19 13.40 3.26
C GLY A 41 -1.51 13.07 3.93
N TYR A 42 -1.52 12.11 4.83
CA TYR A 42 -2.65 11.93 5.75
C TYR A 42 -2.48 12.95 6.87
N GLY A 43 -3.15 14.09 6.70
CA GLY A 43 -3.17 15.12 7.70
C GLY A 43 -4.59 15.37 8.17
N TYR A 44 -4.75 15.87 9.39
CA TYR A 44 -5.98 16.53 9.79
C TYR A 44 -6.16 17.75 8.88
N GLY A 45 -6.88 17.55 7.76
CA GLY A 45 -7.14 18.65 6.84
C GLY A 45 -8.03 19.68 7.51
N SER A 46 -7.64 20.94 7.47
CA SER A 46 -8.55 22.05 7.72
C SER A 46 -9.41 22.29 6.45
N GLY A 47 -10.06 21.22 5.95
CA GLY A 47 -11.08 21.29 4.94
C GLY A 47 -12.47 21.36 5.59
N ASP A 48 -13.48 21.72 4.81
CA ASP A 48 -14.91 21.81 5.23
C ASP A 48 -15.55 20.43 5.59
N GLY A 49 -14.74 19.45 6.05
CA GLY A 49 -15.19 18.12 6.45
C GLY A 49 -15.88 18.10 7.82
N ILE A 50 -16.60 17.02 8.09
CA ILE A 50 -17.25 16.77 9.37
C ILE A 50 -16.16 16.58 10.43
N LYS A 51 -16.09 17.46 11.43
CA LYS A 51 -15.10 17.38 12.53
C LYS A 51 -15.60 16.57 13.70
N LYS A 52 -16.91 16.53 13.91
CA LYS A 52 -17.59 15.80 14.99
C LYS A 52 -18.87 15.16 14.47
N TYR A 53 -19.15 13.97 14.95
CA TYR A 53 -20.38 13.23 14.72
C TYR A 53 -20.91 12.76 16.07
N GLU A 54 -22.11 13.20 16.47
CA GLU A 54 -22.76 12.92 17.76
C GLU A 54 -21.88 13.20 19.01
N GLY A 55 -20.91 14.11 18.88
CA GLY A 55 -19.99 14.50 19.97
C GLY A 55 -18.61 13.85 19.87
N ASP A 56 -18.44 12.79 19.09
CA ASP A 56 -17.18 12.10 18.87
C ASP A 56 -16.35 12.76 17.77
N ASP A 57 -15.02 12.65 17.87
CA ASP A 57 -14.10 13.16 16.88
C ASP A 57 -14.11 12.31 15.60
N VAL A 58 -14.22 12.98 14.45
CA VAL A 58 -14.16 12.34 13.12
C VAL A 58 -12.74 12.38 12.59
N TYR A 59 -12.27 11.24 12.15
CA TYR A 59 -10.95 11.05 11.54
C TYR A 59 -11.09 10.75 10.06
N TYR A 60 -10.28 11.40 9.23
CA TYR A 60 -10.22 11.09 7.81
C TYR A 60 -9.04 10.16 7.56
N ILE A 61 -9.32 8.89 7.35
CA ILE A 61 -8.30 7.89 7.07
C ILE A 61 -8.47 7.46 5.61
N ASP A 62 -7.42 7.61 4.81
CA ASP A 62 -7.48 7.35 3.37
C ASP A 62 -8.60 8.14 2.65
N GLY A 63 -8.84 9.38 3.11
CA GLY A 63 -9.90 10.25 2.58
C GLY A 63 -11.32 9.89 3.02
N ILE A 64 -11.51 8.86 3.82
CA ILE A 64 -12.81 8.37 4.29
C ILE A 64 -13.07 8.84 5.71
N PRO A 65 -14.19 9.56 5.99
CA PRO A 65 -14.53 9.99 7.34
C PRO A 65 -15.00 8.80 8.19
N CYS A 66 -14.43 8.65 9.37
CA CYS A 66 -14.80 7.57 10.29
C CYS A 66 -14.61 7.95 11.76
N LEU A 67 -15.30 7.24 12.63
CA LEU A 67 -15.08 7.22 14.07
C LEU A 67 -14.18 6.02 14.39
N ILE A 68 -13.14 6.20 15.21
CA ILE A 68 -12.30 5.09 15.65
C ILE A 68 -12.88 4.54 16.96
N LEU A 69 -13.35 3.30 16.92
CA LEU A 69 -14.01 2.64 18.05
C LEU A 69 -13.02 1.90 18.97
N SER A 70 -12.04 1.24 18.37
CA SER A 70 -10.96 0.56 19.09
C SER A 70 -9.75 0.34 18.20
N ILE A 71 -8.58 0.12 18.84
CA ILE A 71 -7.32 -0.17 18.14
C ILE A 71 -6.66 -1.39 18.80
N HIS A 72 -6.28 -2.35 17.97
CA HIS A 72 -5.56 -3.56 18.34
C HIS A 72 -4.34 -3.71 17.44
N SER A 73 -3.14 -3.43 17.97
CA SER A 73 -1.91 -3.42 17.22
C SER A 73 -1.98 -2.44 16.02
N ASN A 74 -1.92 -2.95 14.81
CA ASN A 74 -1.96 -2.20 13.55
C ASN A 74 -3.34 -2.20 12.88
N ILE A 75 -4.40 -2.61 13.58
CA ILE A 75 -5.78 -2.65 13.08
C ILE A 75 -6.68 -1.83 13.99
N ALA A 76 -7.48 -0.95 13.40
CA ALA A 76 -8.55 -0.24 14.06
C ALA A 76 -9.92 -0.78 13.62
N ILE A 77 -10.87 -0.86 14.57
CA ILE A 77 -12.30 -1.01 14.26
C ILE A 77 -12.85 0.40 14.14
N VAL A 78 -13.53 0.67 13.04
CA VAL A 78 -14.06 1.99 12.72
C VAL A 78 -15.54 1.94 12.36
N ALA A 79 -16.24 3.06 12.56
CA ALA A 79 -17.54 3.31 11.98
C ALA A 79 -17.37 4.36 10.87
N VAL A 80 -17.48 3.94 9.63
CA VAL A 80 -17.39 4.81 8.45
C VAL A 80 -18.67 5.62 8.31
N ILE A 81 -18.53 6.93 8.16
CA ILE A 81 -19.65 7.86 7.98
C ILE A 81 -19.98 7.92 6.49
N GLN A 82 -21.18 7.48 6.12
CA GLN A 82 -21.65 7.51 4.74
C GLN A 82 -22.17 8.92 4.36
N ASN A 83 -22.43 9.16 3.08
CA ASN A 83 -22.93 10.44 2.57
C ASN A 83 -24.32 10.81 3.15
N ASP A 84 -25.11 9.82 3.54
CA ASP A 84 -26.42 10.00 4.19
C ASP A 84 -26.31 10.06 5.72
N LEU A 85 -25.07 10.18 6.24
CA LEU A 85 -24.75 10.19 7.66
C LEU A 85 -25.04 8.87 8.40
N THR A 86 -25.31 7.77 7.71
CA THR A 86 -25.36 6.45 8.34
C THR A 86 -23.96 5.94 8.63
N LEU A 87 -23.86 5.03 9.61
CA LEU A 87 -22.59 4.42 10.03
C LEU A 87 -22.51 2.98 9.53
N ILE A 88 -21.38 2.64 8.90
CA ILE A 88 -21.07 1.26 8.52
C ILE A 88 -19.81 0.82 9.26
N SER A 89 -19.89 -0.34 9.94
CA SER A 89 -18.72 -0.94 10.59
C SER A 89 -17.70 -1.42 9.56
N ALA A 90 -16.44 -1.09 9.78
CA ALA A 90 -15.31 -1.50 8.94
C ALA A 90 -14.05 -1.65 9.78
N TYR A 91 -13.00 -2.11 9.14
CA TYR A 91 -11.65 -2.20 9.71
C TYR A 91 -10.71 -1.29 8.93
N VAL A 92 -9.74 -0.72 9.63
CA VAL A 92 -8.61 0.00 9.02
C VAL A 92 -7.33 -0.66 9.47
N ALA A 93 -6.48 -1.04 8.55
CA ALA A 93 -5.12 -1.49 8.86
C ALA A 93 -4.10 -0.42 8.49
N LYS A 94 -3.02 -0.37 9.30
CA LYS A 94 -1.81 0.43 9.04
C LYS A 94 -0.65 -0.51 8.77
N ILE A 95 -0.04 -0.42 7.60
CA ILE A 95 1.18 -1.14 7.25
C ILE A 95 2.20 -0.11 6.77
N GLY A 96 3.36 -0.07 7.42
CA GLY A 96 4.33 0.98 7.15
C GLY A 96 3.72 2.37 7.30
N ARG A 97 3.63 3.10 6.19
CA ARG A 97 3.04 4.44 6.12
C ARG A 97 1.63 4.46 5.52
N SER A 98 1.15 3.32 5.05
CA SER A 98 -0.10 3.19 4.31
C SER A 98 -1.25 2.71 5.19
N PHE A 99 -2.44 3.26 4.92
CA PHE A 99 -3.69 2.86 5.54
C PHE A 99 -4.62 2.31 4.47
N ALA A 100 -5.43 1.32 4.83
CA ALA A 100 -6.52 0.86 3.98
C ALA A 100 -7.70 0.35 4.81
N HIS A 101 -8.89 0.50 4.23
CA HIS A 101 -10.14 -0.02 4.77
C HIS A 101 -10.42 -1.43 4.24
N GLY A 102 -11.19 -2.22 5.00
CA GLY A 102 -11.73 -3.52 4.59
C GLY A 102 -12.96 -3.87 5.39
N GLU A 103 -13.81 -4.75 4.85
CA GLU A 103 -14.97 -5.28 5.57
C GLU A 103 -14.54 -6.27 6.65
N THR A 104 -13.36 -6.85 6.51
CA THR A 104 -12.73 -7.75 7.47
C THR A 104 -11.31 -7.25 7.83
N PRO A 105 -10.76 -7.66 9.00
CA PRO A 105 -9.36 -7.37 9.35
C PRO A 105 -8.37 -7.83 8.29
N ARG A 106 -8.62 -9.01 7.70
CA ARG A 106 -7.77 -9.59 6.67
C ARG A 106 -7.74 -8.72 5.41
N GLU A 107 -8.89 -8.33 4.90
CA GLU A 107 -9.00 -7.46 3.72
C GLU A 107 -8.31 -6.12 3.95
N ALA A 108 -8.50 -5.50 5.13
CA ALA A 108 -7.83 -4.25 5.47
C ALA A 108 -6.30 -4.41 5.45
N VAL A 109 -5.77 -5.50 6.03
CA VAL A 109 -4.33 -5.79 6.06
C VAL A 109 -3.80 -6.04 4.64
N GLU A 110 -4.48 -6.87 3.84
CA GLU A 110 -4.08 -7.16 2.46
C GLU A 110 -4.07 -5.88 1.60
N ALA A 111 -5.09 -5.02 1.73
CA ALA A 111 -5.18 -3.76 1.02
C ALA A 111 -4.09 -2.76 1.47
N ALA A 112 -3.83 -2.64 2.77
CA ALA A 112 -2.77 -1.77 3.30
C ALA A 112 -1.38 -2.25 2.89
N THR A 113 -1.14 -3.57 2.90
CA THR A 113 0.12 -4.17 2.45
C THR A 113 0.37 -3.87 0.98
N ARG A 114 -0.64 -4.08 0.12
CA ARG A 114 -0.54 -3.76 -1.30
C ARG A 114 -0.22 -2.29 -1.52
N LYS A 115 -0.92 -1.38 -0.84
CA LYS A 115 -0.69 0.06 -0.95
C LYS A 115 0.71 0.46 -0.49
N ASP A 116 1.19 -0.08 0.63
CA ASP A 116 2.55 0.17 1.12
C ASP A 116 3.61 -0.27 0.10
N MET A 117 3.39 -1.40 -0.55
CA MET A 117 4.29 -1.90 -1.59
C MET A 117 4.26 -1.04 -2.86
N GLU A 118 3.07 -0.59 -3.29
CA GLU A 118 2.91 0.29 -4.45
C GLU A 118 3.59 1.66 -4.24
N ASP A 119 3.54 2.18 -3.01
CA ASP A 119 4.13 3.47 -2.63
C ASP A 119 5.68 3.41 -2.49
N ARG A 120 6.27 2.22 -2.44
CA ARG A 120 7.74 2.07 -2.30
C ARG A 120 8.45 2.39 -3.61
N PRO A 121 9.65 3.02 -3.54
CA PRO A 121 10.51 3.16 -4.70
C PRO A 121 10.78 1.82 -5.38
N LEU A 122 10.86 1.82 -6.71
CA LEU A 122 11.10 0.59 -7.50
C LEU A 122 12.29 -0.21 -6.99
N LYS A 123 13.39 0.48 -6.65
CA LYS A 123 14.58 -0.18 -6.11
C LYS A 123 14.28 -1.01 -4.87
N GLU A 124 13.51 -0.48 -3.93
CA GLU A 124 13.13 -1.21 -2.71
C GLU A 124 12.23 -2.41 -3.02
N ARG A 125 11.30 -2.27 -3.97
CA ARG A 125 10.46 -3.39 -4.43
C ARG A 125 11.29 -4.51 -5.04
N ILE A 126 12.30 -4.16 -5.86
CA ILE A 126 13.24 -5.13 -6.42
C ILE A 126 14.08 -5.79 -5.31
N ASP A 127 14.59 -5.02 -4.34
CA ASP A 127 15.37 -5.55 -3.22
C ASP A 127 14.54 -6.55 -2.39
N LEU A 128 13.27 -6.24 -2.11
CA LEU A 128 12.35 -7.14 -1.41
C LEU A 128 12.02 -8.40 -2.23
N PHE A 129 11.87 -8.27 -3.55
CA PHE A 129 11.69 -9.44 -4.42
C PHE A 129 12.89 -10.38 -4.33
N VAL A 130 14.11 -9.84 -4.44
CA VAL A 130 15.34 -10.65 -4.38
C VAL A 130 15.52 -11.30 -3.00
N GLU A 131 15.17 -10.61 -1.92
CA GLU A 131 15.20 -11.16 -0.57
C GLU A 131 14.21 -12.32 -0.41
N ALA A 132 12.99 -12.19 -0.96
CA ALA A 132 11.97 -13.24 -0.91
C ALA A 132 12.28 -14.44 -1.82
N HIS A 133 13.00 -14.22 -2.92
CA HIS A 133 13.27 -15.22 -3.96
C HIS A 133 14.78 -15.29 -4.28
N PRO A 134 15.63 -15.68 -3.34
CA PRO A 134 17.09 -15.62 -3.52
C PRO A 134 17.63 -16.58 -4.60
N GLU A 135 16.89 -17.64 -4.89
CA GLU A 135 17.36 -18.73 -5.77
C GLU A 135 16.70 -18.62 -7.15
N LEU A 136 17.53 -18.48 -8.20
CA LEU A 136 17.09 -18.33 -9.58
C LEU A 136 16.30 -19.51 -10.14
N ASP A 137 16.70 -20.73 -9.77
CA ASP A 137 16.21 -21.97 -10.36
C ASP A 137 15.29 -22.77 -9.42
N THR A 138 14.91 -22.16 -8.29
CA THR A 138 13.88 -22.71 -7.38
C THR A 138 12.51 -22.21 -7.81
N PRO A 139 11.48 -23.08 -7.94
CA PRO A 139 10.12 -22.67 -8.24
C PRO A 139 9.45 -21.94 -7.06
N TYR A 140 8.79 -20.82 -7.35
CA TYR A 140 7.98 -20.03 -6.40
C TYR A 140 6.57 -19.84 -6.96
N GLY A 141 5.57 -19.91 -6.11
CA GLY A 141 4.15 -19.85 -6.51
C GLY A 141 3.53 -18.46 -6.52
N ASP A 142 4.31 -17.41 -6.20
CA ASP A 142 3.81 -16.04 -6.04
C ASP A 142 4.37 -15.05 -7.08
N LEU A 143 5.18 -15.53 -8.03
CA LEU A 143 5.87 -14.64 -8.98
C LEU A 143 4.91 -13.85 -9.87
N PHE A 144 3.76 -14.41 -10.25
CA PHE A 144 2.75 -13.67 -11.02
C PHE A 144 2.05 -12.58 -10.20
N ALA A 145 1.92 -12.77 -8.89
CA ALA A 145 1.47 -11.72 -7.97
C ALA A 145 2.52 -10.61 -7.86
N TRP A 146 3.79 -10.99 -7.74
CA TRP A 146 4.91 -10.06 -7.71
C TRP A 146 5.07 -9.24 -8.99
N HIS A 147 4.65 -9.75 -10.15
CA HIS A 147 4.64 -8.96 -11.37
C HIS A 147 3.80 -7.68 -11.22
N HIS A 148 2.66 -7.75 -10.53
CA HIS A 148 1.89 -6.54 -10.19
C HIS A 148 2.68 -5.60 -9.29
N THR A 149 3.24 -6.11 -8.21
CA THR A 149 4.01 -5.34 -7.23
C THR A 149 5.19 -4.61 -7.88
N LEU A 150 5.86 -5.24 -8.83
CA LEU A 150 7.01 -4.67 -9.53
C LEU A 150 6.58 -3.66 -10.62
N THR A 151 5.62 -4.01 -11.47
CA THR A 151 5.33 -3.30 -12.72
C THR A 151 4.03 -2.50 -12.71
N GLY A 152 3.14 -2.70 -11.71
CA GLY A 152 1.80 -2.12 -11.70
C GLY A 152 0.82 -2.80 -12.68
N SER A 153 1.14 -4.00 -13.21
CA SER A 153 0.26 -4.73 -14.13
C SER A 153 -1.10 -5.03 -13.52
N CYS A 154 -2.19 -4.85 -14.27
CA CYS A 154 -3.53 -5.15 -13.77
C CYS A 154 -3.79 -6.67 -13.69
N GLU A 155 -4.70 -7.08 -12.81
CA GLU A 155 -5.05 -8.49 -12.62
C GLU A 155 -5.57 -9.14 -13.91
N PHE A 156 -6.43 -8.44 -14.64
CA PHE A 156 -6.95 -8.94 -15.91
C PHE A 156 -5.83 -9.23 -16.90
N GLY A 157 -4.89 -8.29 -17.08
CA GLY A 157 -3.75 -8.46 -18.00
C GLY A 157 -2.87 -9.66 -17.60
N ARG A 158 -2.60 -9.83 -16.29
CA ARG A 158 -1.82 -10.99 -15.82
C ARG A 158 -2.53 -12.33 -16.06
N ARG A 159 -3.84 -12.41 -15.82
CA ARG A 159 -4.64 -13.62 -16.09
C ARG A 159 -4.66 -13.98 -17.57
N GLU A 160 -4.83 -12.99 -18.46
CA GLU A 160 -4.80 -13.19 -19.89
C GLU A 160 -3.39 -13.63 -20.36
N TRP A 161 -2.35 -13.04 -19.79
CA TRP A 161 -0.97 -13.44 -20.08
C TRP A 161 -0.71 -14.89 -19.65
N CYS A 162 -1.06 -15.28 -18.43
CA CYS A 162 -0.95 -16.65 -17.96
C CYS A 162 -1.67 -17.62 -18.90
N ARG A 163 -2.93 -17.31 -19.26
CA ARG A 163 -3.71 -18.15 -20.16
C ARG A 163 -3.05 -18.32 -21.54
N ALA A 164 -2.50 -17.23 -22.10
CA ALA A 164 -1.84 -17.25 -23.40
C ALA A 164 -0.55 -18.07 -23.39
N HIS A 165 0.13 -18.17 -22.25
CA HIS A 165 1.38 -18.90 -22.07
C HIS A 165 1.21 -20.28 -21.40
N GLY A 166 -0.03 -20.70 -21.14
CA GLY A 166 -0.33 -22.01 -20.55
C GLY A 166 -0.09 -22.13 -19.05
N TYR A 167 -0.10 -21.00 -18.35
CA TYR A 167 0.03 -20.94 -16.87
C TYR A 167 -1.30 -20.65 -16.18
N GLN A 168 -1.35 -21.02 -14.90
CA GLN A 168 -2.33 -20.49 -13.95
C GLN A 168 -1.65 -19.40 -13.09
N PRO A 169 -2.41 -18.44 -12.51
CA PRO A 169 -1.82 -17.36 -11.69
C PRO A 169 -1.04 -17.81 -10.45
N ASP A 170 -1.29 -19.01 -9.97
CA ASP A 170 -0.70 -19.65 -8.79
C ASP A 170 0.26 -20.81 -9.14
N ASP A 171 0.58 -20.98 -10.42
CA ASP A 171 1.61 -21.92 -10.82
C ASP A 171 2.98 -21.52 -10.28
N SER A 172 3.75 -22.52 -9.84
CA SER A 172 5.12 -22.32 -9.40
C SER A 172 6.06 -22.36 -10.60
N ILE A 173 6.79 -21.26 -10.81
CA ILE A 173 7.86 -21.15 -11.82
C ILE A 173 9.15 -20.66 -11.19
N THR A 174 10.26 -20.79 -11.87
CA THR A 174 11.55 -20.27 -11.39
C THR A 174 11.66 -18.76 -11.69
N VAL A 175 12.48 -18.05 -10.91
CA VAL A 175 12.80 -16.64 -11.17
C VAL A 175 13.38 -16.45 -12.56
N ARG A 176 14.25 -17.40 -13.00
CA ARG A 176 14.81 -17.39 -14.36
C ARG A 176 13.72 -17.44 -15.42
N THR A 177 12.82 -18.41 -15.35
CA THR A 177 11.69 -18.54 -16.29
C THR A 177 10.80 -17.30 -16.26
N PHE A 178 10.50 -16.78 -15.07
CA PHE A 178 9.71 -15.57 -14.91
C PHE A 178 10.33 -14.38 -15.65
N ILE A 179 11.63 -14.12 -15.43
CA ILE A 179 12.36 -13.04 -16.11
C ILE A 179 12.36 -13.24 -17.61
N GLU A 180 12.80 -14.40 -18.08
CA GLU A 180 12.92 -14.70 -19.54
C GLU A 180 11.60 -14.52 -20.28
N GLN A 181 10.48 -14.89 -19.66
CA GLN A 181 9.18 -14.84 -20.31
C GLN A 181 8.48 -13.46 -20.22
N THR A 182 8.82 -12.64 -19.21
CA THR A 182 8.19 -11.32 -19.04
C THR A 182 9.06 -10.15 -19.44
N LEU A 183 10.32 -10.41 -19.83
CA LEU A 183 11.31 -9.37 -20.16
C LEU A 183 10.86 -8.42 -21.29
N ASN A 184 10.08 -8.92 -22.25
CA ASN A 184 9.63 -8.18 -23.43
C ASN A 184 8.15 -7.79 -23.36
N ASP A 185 7.50 -8.04 -22.24
CA ASP A 185 6.08 -7.75 -22.03
C ASP A 185 5.88 -6.44 -21.25
N TYR A 186 4.66 -6.23 -20.74
CA TYR A 186 4.33 -5.05 -19.95
C TYR A 186 5.25 -4.93 -18.73
N GLY A 187 5.91 -3.79 -18.59
CA GLY A 187 6.88 -3.54 -17.50
C GLY A 187 8.25 -4.17 -17.72
N GLY A 188 8.58 -4.59 -18.94
CA GLY A 188 9.85 -5.22 -19.27
C GLY A 188 11.09 -4.40 -18.93
N ASP A 189 10.99 -3.07 -18.84
CA ASP A 189 12.04 -2.19 -18.33
C ASP A 189 12.33 -2.42 -16.84
N VAL A 190 11.31 -2.71 -16.06
CA VAL A 190 11.42 -3.10 -14.64
C VAL A 190 12.01 -4.51 -14.52
N ILE A 191 11.54 -5.43 -15.35
CA ILE A 191 12.05 -6.82 -15.37
C ILE A 191 13.52 -6.88 -15.77
N ARG A 192 13.98 -5.99 -16.67
CA ARG A 192 15.42 -5.86 -16.99
C ARG A 192 16.24 -5.45 -15.77
N GLN A 193 15.77 -4.47 -15.00
CA GLN A 193 16.44 -4.09 -13.75
C GLN A 193 16.45 -5.24 -12.72
N LEU A 194 15.39 -6.03 -12.65
CA LEU A 194 15.37 -7.24 -11.84
C LEU A 194 16.38 -8.28 -12.34
N ALA A 195 16.49 -8.49 -13.66
CA ALA A 195 17.47 -9.40 -14.26
C ALA A 195 18.91 -9.01 -13.90
N GLU A 196 19.23 -7.71 -13.95
CA GLU A 196 20.55 -7.19 -13.54
C GLU A 196 20.87 -7.56 -12.08
N ARG A 197 19.90 -7.53 -11.17
CA ARG A 197 20.10 -7.89 -9.75
C ARG A 197 20.44 -9.36 -9.57
N TYR A 198 20.02 -10.23 -10.46
CA TYR A 198 20.38 -11.65 -10.49
C TYR A 198 21.59 -11.95 -11.36
N GLY A 199 22.24 -10.94 -11.94
CA GLY A 199 23.40 -11.13 -12.82
C GLY A 199 23.02 -11.72 -14.19
N LEU A 200 21.75 -11.65 -14.57
CA LEU A 200 21.25 -12.03 -15.89
C LEU A 200 21.32 -10.78 -16.81
N THR A 201 22.51 -10.45 -17.28
CA THR A 201 22.71 -9.43 -18.32
C THR A 201 22.86 -10.11 -19.67
N GLU A 202 22.24 -9.54 -20.75
CA GLU A 202 22.55 -9.90 -22.14
C GLU A 202 24.01 -9.59 -22.48
#